data_afe2cdda026e6794d676a7077045ffc7
#
_entry.id   afe2cdda026e6794d676a7077045ffc7
#
_cell.length_a   1.000
_cell.length_b   1.000
_cell.length_c   1.000
_cell.angle_alpha   90.00
_cell.angle_beta   90.00
_cell.angle_gamma   90.00
#
_symmetry.space_group_name_H-M   'P 1'
#
loop_
_entity.id
_entity.type
_entity.pdbx_description
1 polymer ?
#
loop_
_entity_poly.entity_id
_entity_poly.type
_entity_poly.pdbx_seq_one_letter_code
_entity_poly.pdbx_strand_id
1 'polypeptide(L)'
;MKRVLRVMMLLSIATLAVFASVVRAGEIQQVTGVHWTKASDEQKKAYLIGMANIAEVEMAYQGQQVTDDQSMLPRMERGLKGQTLDSVREGLDKWYAANPGKLDRPVIETIWFEMVLPGLRKNK
;
A
#
# COMPACT_ATOMS: atom_id res chain seq x y z
N MET A 1 -34.10 -24.92 -41.79
CA MET A 1 -33.35 -25.58 -40.70
C MET A 1 -31.90 -25.17 -40.62
N LYS A 2 -31.13 -25.12 -41.69
CA LYS A 2 -29.72 -24.72 -41.66
C LYS A 2 -29.44 -23.28 -41.16
N ARG A 3 -30.37 -22.34 -41.39
CA ARG A 3 -30.23 -20.93 -40.92
C ARG A 3 -30.49 -20.78 -39.42
N VAL A 4 -31.43 -21.52 -38.87
CA VAL A 4 -31.81 -21.52 -37.48
C VAL A 4 -30.66 -22.11 -36.62
N LEU A 5 -30.03 -23.18 -37.13
CA LEU A 5 -28.91 -23.84 -36.47
C LEU A 5 -27.69 -22.92 -36.42
N ARG A 6 -27.43 -22.12 -37.46
CA ARG A 6 -26.34 -21.15 -37.49
C ARG A 6 -26.56 -19.96 -36.52
N VAL A 7 -27.77 -19.49 -36.39
CA VAL A 7 -28.14 -18.42 -35.47
C VAL A 7 -28.03 -18.90 -34.02
N MET A 8 -28.47 -20.11 -33.71
CA MET A 8 -28.32 -20.70 -32.38
C MET A 8 -26.85 -20.95 -32.02
N MET A 9 -26.02 -21.34 -33.00
CA MET A 9 -24.57 -21.53 -32.74
C MET A 9 -23.82 -20.21 -32.51
N LEU A 10 -24.24 -19.11 -33.14
CA LEU A 10 -23.68 -17.78 -32.92
C LEU A 10 -24.10 -17.15 -31.58
N LEU A 11 -25.35 -17.44 -31.13
CA LEU A 11 -25.80 -17.00 -29.81
C LEU A 11 -25.08 -17.74 -28.66
N SER A 12 -24.71 -19.01 -28.87
CA SER A 12 -23.98 -19.80 -27.85
C SER A 12 -22.53 -19.33 -27.63
N ILE A 13 -21.92 -18.74 -28.66
CA ILE A 13 -20.55 -18.21 -28.57
C ILE A 13 -20.53 -16.85 -27.87
N ALA A 14 -21.58 -16.04 -28.04
CA ALA A 14 -21.69 -14.73 -27.39
C ALA A 14 -21.91 -14.82 -25.87
N THR A 15 -22.56 -15.89 -25.38
CA THR A 15 -22.78 -16.09 -23.94
C THR A 15 -21.55 -16.61 -23.17
N LEU A 16 -20.58 -17.22 -23.85
CA LEU A 16 -19.37 -17.71 -23.23
C LEU A 16 -18.34 -16.59 -22.97
N ALA A 17 -18.44 -15.46 -23.67
CA ALA A 17 -17.51 -14.34 -23.51
C ALA A 17 -17.78 -13.48 -22.27
N VAL A 18 -18.95 -13.58 -21.66
CA VAL A 18 -19.33 -12.77 -20.47
C VAL A 18 -18.82 -13.37 -19.16
N PHE A 19 -18.45 -14.64 -19.13
CA PHE A 19 -17.95 -15.31 -17.92
C PHE A 19 -16.42 -15.27 -17.75
N ALA A 20 -15.70 -14.61 -18.66
CA ALA A 20 -14.25 -14.45 -18.53
C ALA A 20 -13.83 -13.23 -17.67
N SER A 21 -14.76 -12.56 -17.01
CA SER A 21 -14.43 -11.68 -15.87
C SER A 21 -14.13 -12.58 -14.67
N VAL A 22 -13.04 -13.34 -14.76
CA VAL A 22 -12.45 -13.98 -13.59
C VAL A 22 -12.09 -12.83 -12.66
N VAL A 23 -12.94 -12.61 -11.65
CA VAL A 23 -12.56 -11.86 -10.47
C VAL A 23 -11.25 -12.49 -10.02
N ARG A 24 -10.13 -11.86 -10.29
CA ARG A 24 -8.86 -12.19 -9.66
C ARG A 24 -9.05 -11.94 -8.18
N ALA A 25 -9.51 -12.96 -7.48
CA ALA A 25 -9.49 -12.96 -6.04
C ALA A 25 -8.04 -12.84 -5.63
N GLY A 26 -7.66 -11.69 -5.01
CA GLY A 26 -6.49 -11.64 -4.18
C GLY A 26 -5.34 -10.74 -4.58
N GLU A 27 -5.45 -9.84 -5.54
CA GLU A 27 -4.48 -8.75 -5.59
C GLU A 27 -4.86 -7.72 -4.52
N ILE A 28 -4.13 -7.73 -3.39
CA ILE A 28 -4.30 -6.72 -2.35
C ILE A 28 -3.96 -5.37 -2.97
N GLN A 29 -4.96 -4.51 -3.10
CA GLN A 29 -4.78 -3.18 -3.64
C GLN A 29 -3.91 -2.36 -2.69
N GLN A 30 -2.76 -1.91 -3.17
CA GLN A 30 -1.90 -1.04 -2.39
C GLN A 30 -2.50 0.37 -2.28
N VAL A 31 -2.37 0.98 -1.11
CA VAL A 31 -2.71 2.38 -0.90
C VAL A 31 -1.62 3.24 -1.54
N THR A 32 -1.99 3.97 -2.59
CA THR A 32 -1.09 4.87 -3.34
C THR A 32 -1.35 6.34 -3.00
N GLY A 33 -0.55 7.24 -3.55
CA GLY A 33 -0.77 8.68 -3.45
C GLY A 33 -2.14 9.13 -3.97
N VAL A 34 -2.70 8.43 -4.98
CA VAL A 34 -4.08 8.72 -5.45
C VAL A 34 -5.11 8.52 -4.34
N HIS A 35 -4.97 7.44 -3.56
CA HIS A 35 -5.85 7.16 -2.43
C HIS A 35 -5.56 8.14 -1.29
N TRP A 36 -4.28 8.38 -0.98
CA TRP A 36 -3.85 9.24 0.10
C TRP A 36 -4.36 10.68 -0.03
N THR A 37 -4.21 11.27 -1.20
CA THR A 37 -4.61 12.68 -1.45
C THR A 37 -6.12 12.90 -1.40
N LYS A 38 -6.92 11.84 -1.58
CA LYS A 38 -8.39 11.88 -1.50
C LYS A 38 -8.92 11.47 -0.12
N ALA A 39 -8.08 10.90 0.74
CA ALA A 39 -8.48 10.43 2.06
C ALA A 39 -8.67 11.58 3.04
N SER A 40 -9.57 11.41 4.00
CA SER A 40 -9.68 12.32 5.15
C SER A 40 -8.49 12.16 6.10
N ASP A 41 -8.29 13.12 6.99
CA ASP A 41 -7.23 13.06 8.00
C ASP A 41 -7.38 11.83 8.91
N GLU A 42 -8.61 11.46 9.26
CA GLU A 42 -8.93 10.29 10.06
C GLU A 42 -8.54 8.99 9.33
N GLN A 43 -8.83 8.90 8.03
CA GLN A 43 -8.45 7.75 7.20
C GLN A 43 -6.93 7.63 7.08
N LYS A 44 -6.24 8.74 6.87
CA LYS A 44 -4.76 8.78 6.83
C LYS A 44 -4.17 8.33 8.16
N LYS A 45 -4.68 8.84 9.28
CA LYS A 45 -4.25 8.44 10.62
C LYS A 45 -4.52 6.96 10.88
N ALA A 46 -5.70 6.44 10.53
CA ALA A 46 -6.04 5.04 10.69
C ALA A 46 -5.07 4.12 9.92
N TYR A 47 -4.69 4.50 8.70
CA TYR A 47 -3.68 3.77 7.93
C TYR A 47 -2.31 3.72 8.65
N LEU A 48 -1.84 4.85 9.14
CA LEU A 48 -0.56 4.95 9.85
C LEU A 48 -0.58 4.20 11.19
N ILE A 49 -1.71 4.25 11.93
CA ILE A 49 -1.90 3.48 13.15
C ILE A 49 -1.84 1.98 12.87
N GLY A 50 -2.50 1.52 11.79
CA GLY A 50 -2.44 0.11 11.38
C GLY A 50 -1.01 -0.36 11.10
N MET A 51 -0.21 0.46 10.44
CA MET A 51 1.22 0.17 10.20
C MET A 51 2.02 0.15 11.50
N ALA A 52 1.81 1.11 12.40
CA ALA A 52 2.49 1.17 13.69
C ALA A 52 2.15 -0.05 14.55
N ASN A 53 0.90 -0.47 14.58
CA ASN A 53 0.46 -1.65 15.34
C ASN A 53 1.14 -2.93 14.84
N ILE A 54 1.30 -3.10 13.52
CA ILE A 54 2.02 -4.26 12.97
C ILE A 54 3.48 -4.24 13.44
N ALA A 55 4.13 -3.08 13.42
CA ALA A 55 5.51 -2.95 13.89
C ALA A 55 5.64 -3.26 15.39
N GLU A 56 4.73 -2.77 16.22
CA GLU A 56 4.71 -3.06 17.67
C GLU A 56 4.51 -4.55 17.96
N VAL A 57 3.60 -5.22 17.25
CA VAL A 57 3.37 -6.66 17.42
C VAL A 57 4.61 -7.46 17.03
N GLU A 58 5.22 -7.13 15.90
CA GLU A 58 6.46 -7.78 15.44
C GLU A 58 7.57 -7.66 16.49
N MET A 59 7.78 -6.46 17.02
CA MET A 59 8.80 -6.21 18.04
C MET A 59 8.51 -6.92 19.35
N ALA A 60 7.25 -6.95 19.80
CA ALA A 60 6.83 -7.68 20.98
C ALA A 60 7.04 -9.20 20.83
N TYR A 61 6.81 -9.72 19.62
CA TYR A 61 6.93 -11.15 19.33
C TYR A 61 8.37 -11.61 19.19
N GLN A 62 9.23 -10.79 18.59
CA GLN A 62 10.66 -11.10 18.41
C GLN A 62 11.46 -10.89 19.71
N GLY A 63 10.90 -10.16 20.69
CA GLY A 63 11.58 -9.81 21.94
C GLY A 63 12.81 -8.93 21.72
N GLN A 64 13.68 -8.82 22.74
CA GLN A 64 14.90 -8.02 22.66
C GLN A 64 16.01 -8.64 21.77
N GLN A 65 15.73 -9.76 21.11
CA GLN A 65 16.69 -10.48 20.27
C GLN A 65 16.63 -10.09 18.79
N VAL A 66 15.99 -8.96 18.43
CA VAL A 66 16.04 -8.45 17.06
C VAL A 66 17.43 -7.91 16.77
N THR A 67 18.35 -8.81 16.51
CA THR A 67 19.68 -8.51 15.97
C THR A 67 19.65 -8.45 14.43
N ASP A 68 18.49 -8.69 13.83
CA ASP A 68 18.37 -8.72 12.37
C ASP A 68 18.22 -7.30 11.81
N ASP A 69 19.37 -6.72 11.50
CA ASP A 69 19.48 -5.44 10.80
C ASP A 69 18.87 -5.45 9.38
N GLN A 70 18.45 -6.62 8.91
CA GLN A 70 17.84 -6.85 7.60
C GLN A 70 16.31 -6.72 7.63
N SER A 71 15.67 -6.88 8.79
CA SER A 71 14.22 -6.84 8.90
C SER A 71 13.66 -5.43 8.67
N MET A 72 12.58 -5.34 7.89
CA MET A 72 11.99 -4.07 7.49
C MET A 72 11.39 -3.31 8.68
N LEU A 73 10.62 -3.98 9.53
CA LEU A 73 9.88 -3.31 10.61
C LEU A 73 10.79 -2.68 11.67
N PRO A 74 11.82 -3.36 12.21
CA PRO A 74 12.78 -2.74 13.10
C PRO A 74 13.53 -1.55 12.47
N ARG A 75 13.81 -1.62 11.18
CA ARG A 75 14.42 -0.51 10.45
C ARG A 75 13.47 0.67 10.30
N MET A 76 12.19 0.42 10.07
CA MET A 76 11.16 1.47 10.04
C MET A 76 11.09 2.20 11.37
N GLU A 77 11.03 1.49 12.48
CA GLU A 77 11.01 2.09 13.81
C GLU A 77 12.24 2.97 14.05
N ARG A 78 13.43 2.45 13.79
CA ARG A 78 14.67 3.25 13.96
C ARG A 78 14.71 4.46 13.04
N GLY A 79 14.28 4.30 11.78
CA GLY A 79 14.28 5.39 10.80
C GLY A 79 13.25 6.48 11.10
N LEU A 80 12.14 6.13 11.73
CA LEU A 80 11.08 7.06 12.14
C LEU A 80 11.25 7.53 13.60
N LYS A 81 12.33 7.19 14.27
CA LYS A 81 12.57 7.59 15.65
C LYS A 81 12.49 9.12 15.79
N GLY A 82 11.65 9.57 16.74
CA GLY A 82 11.38 10.98 16.97
C GLY A 82 10.30 11.59 16.08
N GLN A 83 9.74 10.81 15.15
CA GLN A 83 8.56 11.21 14.37
C GLN A 83 7.27 10.88 15.16
N THR A 84 6.25 11.70 14.94
CA THR A 84 4.88 11.41 15.39
C THR A 84 4.02 10.95 14.20
N LEU A 85 2.86 10.35 14.46
CA LEU A 85 1.91 10.03 13.39
C LEU A 85 1.51 11.26 12.59
N ASP A 86 1.32 12.40 13.25
CA ASP A 86 1.01 13.66 12.59
C ASP A 86 2.17 14.15 11.72
N SER A 87 3.41 14.09 12.20
CA SER A 87 4.56 14.52 11.39
C SER A 87 4.80 13.64 10.17
N VAL A 88 4.55 12.32 10.28
CA VAL A 88 4.60 11.40 9.13
C VAL A 88 3.47 11.71 8.14
N ARG A 89 2.24 11.92 8.63
CA ARG A 89 1.10 12.30 7.79
C ARG A 89 1.37 13.58 7.02
N GLU A 90 1.80 14.64 7.71
CA GLU A 90 2.12 15.93 7.08
C GLU A 90 3.28 15.82 6.09
N GLY A 91 4.28 15.00 6.40
CA GLY A 91 5.39 14.74 5.49
C GLY A 91 4.93 14.08 4.19
N LEU A 92 4.00 13.10 4.27
CA LEU A 92 3.38 12.47 3.10
C LEU A 92 2.54 13.46 2.30
N ASP A 93 1.73 14.29 2.98
CA ASP A 93 0.92 15.32 2.33
C ASP A 93 1.80 16.28 1.51
N LYS A 94 2.88 16.76 2.12
CA LYS A 94 3.86 17.64 1.46
C LYS A 94 4.55 16.96 0.29
N TRP A 95 4.95 15.70 0.46
CA TRP A 95 5.66 14.98 -0.58
C TRP A 95 4.79 14.74 -1.82
N TYR A 96 3.55 14.26 -1.64
CA TYR A 96 2.65 14.05 -2.77
C TYR A 96 2.22 15.36 -3.43
N ALA A 97 2.04 16.44 -2.68
CA ALA A 97 1.78 17.76 -3.22
C ALA A 97 2.94 18.27 -4.09
N ALA A 98 4.18 18.00 -3.69
CA ALA A 98 5.38 18.36 -4.45
C ALA A 98 5.67 17.41 -5.63
N ASN A 99 5.07 16.22 -5.67
CA ASN A 99 5.31 15.20 -6.69
C ASN A 99 4.00 14.72 -7.35
N PRO A 100 3.25 15.60 -8.01
CA PRO A 100 1.95 15.25 -8.60
C PRO A 100 2.03 14.18 -9.70
N GLY A 101 3.18 14.02 -10.34
CA GLY A 101 3.45 12.97 -11.33
C GLY A 101 3.77 11.58 -10.74
N LYS A 102 3.78 11.44 -9.41
CA LYS A 102 4.13 10.19 -8.71
C LYS A 102 3.02 9.71 -7.76
N LEU A 103 1.77 10.03 -8.07
CA LEU A 103 0.63 9.62 -7.24
C LEU A 103 0.32 8.11 -7.32
N ASP A 104 0.86 7.40 -8.30
CA ASP A 104 0.81 5.95 -8.41
C ASP A 104 1.72 5.22 -7.42
N ARG A 105 2.71 5.95 -6.85
CA ARG A 105 3.65 5.38 -5.89
C ARG A 105 2.94 4.98 -4.59
N PRO A 106 3.16 3.75 -4.09
CA PRO A 106 2.59 3.30 -2.82
C PRO A 106 3.01 4.17 -1.63
N VAL A 107 2.07 4.40 -0.71
CA VAL A 107 2.33 5.19 0.50
C VAL A 107 3.43 4.56 1.36
N ILE A 108 3.41 3.23 1.54
CA ILE A 108 4.44 2.52 2.30
C ILE A 108 5.83 2.70 1.68
N GLU A 109 5.92 2.70 0.36
CA GLU A 109 7.17 2.92 -0.37
C GLU A 109 7.68 4.36 -0.18
N THR A 110 6.77 5.34 -0.21
CA THR A 110 7.11 6.74 0.04
C THR A 110 7.63 6.94 1.46
N ILE A 111 6.98 6.35 2.46
CA ILE A 111 7.48 6.35 3.85
C ILE A 111 8.89 5.77 3.91
N TRP A 112 9.11 4.62 3.26
CA TRP A 112 10.40 3.94 3.30
C TRP A 112 11.53 4.79 2.72
N PHE A 113 11.37 5.25 1.48
CA PHE A 113 12.44 5.96 0.78
C PHE A 113 12.64 7.40 1.24
N GLU A 114 11.56 8.09 1.60
CA GLU A 114 11.62 9.53 1.88
C GLU A 114 11.76 9.85 3.38
N MET A 115 11.46 8.91 4.26
CA MET A 115 11.49 9.14 5.71
C MET A 115 12.38 8.14 6.45
N VAL A 116 12.16 6.84 6.25
CA VAL A 116 12.89 5.79 6.98
C VAL A 116 14.37 5.78 6.60
N LEU A 117 14.71 5.67 5.33
CA LEU A 117 16.11 5.63 4.90
C LEU A 117 16.90 6.89 5.27
N PRO A 118 16.35 8.11 5.10
CA PRO A 118 17.01 9.31 5.59
C PRO A 118 17.19 9.32 7.11
N GLY A 119 16.17 8.86 7.87
CA GLY A 119 16.24 8.76 9.33
C GLY A 119 17.32 7.78 9.81
N LEU A 120 17.45 6.62 9.16
CA LEU A 120 18.49 5.64 9.46
C LEU A 120 19.91 6.20 9.27
N ARG A 121 20.10 7.13 8.32
CA ARG A 121 21.41 7.78 8.11
C ARG A 121 21.74 8.81 9.18
N LYS A 122 20.72 9.48 9.72
CA LYS A 122 20.89 10.49 10.78
C LYS A 122 21.10 9.87 12.17
N ASN A 123 20.55 8.68 12.39
CA ASN A 123 20.55 8.00 13.69
C ASN A 123 21.67 6.96 13.82
N LYS A 124 22.68 7.01 12.94
CA LYS A 124 23.95 6.30 13.07
C LYS A 124 24.84 7.12 13.98
#